data_2d32ac4fd78f54a9577144562a4e02fa
#
_entry.id   2d32ac4fd78f54a9577144562a4e02fa
#
_cell.length_a   1.000
_cell.length_b   1.000
_cell.length_c   1.000
_cell.angle_alpha   90.00
_cell.angle_beta   90.00
_cell.angle_gamma   90.00
#
_symmetry.space_group_name_H-M   'P 1'
#
loop_
_entity.id
_entity.type
_entity.pdbx_description
1 polymer ?
#
loop_
_entity_poly.entity_id
_entity_poly.type
_entity_poly.pdbx_seq_one_letter_code
_entity_poly.pdbx_strand_id
1 'polypeptide(L)'
;MPEMTFEWALKQNNIDPKNDLKIDTSVAFPAMEGAFIGGNADFVTLFEPNATSVEKQGLGYVVGYVGSFGGEVPYTAYNAKKSYIEKNKDIIDGFTKAVDKGLKYVKETDSSVVAKDIYEYFPELSLNDLTAIIER
;
A
#
# COMPACT_ATOMS: atom_id res chain seq x y z
N MET A 1 6.29 -0.08 -9.44
CA MET A 1 5.98 1.08 -8.54
C MET A 1 6.56 0.87 -7.13
N PRO A 2 6.27 -0.21 -6.37
CA PRO A 2 6.84 -0.39 -5.03
C PRO A 2 8.37 -0.28 -4.99
N GLU A 3 9.07 -0.95 -5.90
CA GLU A 3 10.52 -0.88 -6.04
C GLU A 3 11.03 0.57 -6.24
N MET A 4 10.44 1.29 -7.18
CA MET A 4 10.86 2.68 -7.47
C MET A 4 10.71 3.59 -6.26
N THR A 5 9.61 3.46 -5.50
CA THR A 5 9.38 4.24 -4.28
C THR A 5 10.35 3.83 -3.18
N PHE A 6 10.65 2.54 -3.06
CA PHE A 6 11.64 2.03 -2.13
C PHE A 6 13.05 2.55 -2.46
N GLU A 7 13.49 2.44 -3.72
CA GLU A 7 14.78 2.99 -4.15
C GLU A 7 14.87 4.51 -3.93
N TRP A 8 13.77 5.22 -4.18
CA TRP A 8 13.70 6.66 -3.90
C TRP A 8 13.89 6.95 -2.41
N ALA A 9 13.19 6.22 -1.54
CA ALA A 9 13.31 6.35 -0.09
C ALA A 9 14.74 6.06 0.40
N LEU A 10 15.41 5.05 -0.15
CA LEU A 10 16.82 4.73 0.13
C LEU A 10 17.75 5.92 -0.23
N LYS A 11 17.58 6.47 -1.44
CA LYS A 11 18.38 7.60 -1.93
C LYS A 11 18.19 8.85 -1.07
N GLN A 12 16.99 9.11 -0.58
CA GLN A 12 16.72 10.23 0.35
C GLN A 12 17.44 10.05 1.70
N ASN A 13 17.81 8.82 2.04
CA ASN A 13 18.53 8.49 3.26
C ASN A 13 20.03 8.17 3.01
N ASN A 14 20.58 8.60 1.87
CA ASN A 14 21.97 8.42 1.47
C ASN A 14 22.39 6.94 1.34
N ILE A 15 21.49 6.05 1.00
CA ILE A 15 21.75 4.65 0.69
C ILE A 15 21.70 4.49 -0.84
N ASP A 16 22.77 3.95 -1.42
CA ASP A 16 22.81 3.66 -2.86
C ASP A 16 22.22 2.27 -3.14
N PRO A 17 21.00 2.19 -3.75
CA PRO A 17 20.34 0.91 -3.98
C PRO A 17 21.13 -0.04 -4.89
N LYS A 18 22.13 0.45 -5.65
CA LYS A 18 22.93 -0.37 -6.57
C LYS A 18 24.19 -0.92 -5.93
N ASN A 19 24.80 -0.14 -5.02
CA ASN A 19 26.08 -0.48 -4.44
C ASN A 19 25.97 -1.01 -3.02
N ASP A 20 24.97 -0.56 -2.25
CA ASP A 20 24.82 -0.90 -0.84
C ASP A 20 23.87 -2.10 -0.62
N LEU A 21 23.05 -2.46 -1.61
CA LEU A 21 22.05 -3.50 -1.51
C LEU A 21 22.05 -4.43 -2.72
N LYS A 22 21.61 -5.67 -2.51
CA LYS A 22 21.25 -6.59 -3.58
C LYS A 22 19.72 -6.63 -3.70
N ILE A 23 19.18 -5.90 -4.67
CA ILE A 23 17.74 -5.87 -4.93
C ILE A 23 17.39 -6.92 -5.99
N ASP A 24 16.51 -7.86 -5.65
CA ASP A 24 15.98 -8.86 -6.56
C ASP A 24 14.55 -8.49 -6.99
N THR A 25 14.40 -8.17 -8.26
CA THR A 25 13.11 -7.83 -8.90
C THR A 25 12.56 -8.96 -9.77
N SER A 26 13.21 -10.12 -9.76
CA SER A 26 12.80 -11.26 -10.59
C SER A 26 11.60 -12.03 -10.01
N VAL A 27 11.33 -11.87 -8.71
CA VAL A 27 10.22 -12.53 -8.03
C VAL A 27 8.90 -11.85 -8.39
N ALA A 28 7.97 -12.62 -8.94
CA ALA A 28 6.64 -12.11 -9.26
C ALA A 28 5.89 -11.64 -7.99
N PHE A 29 5.15 -10.54 -8.07
CA PHE A 29 4.48 -9.92 -6.94
C PHE A 29 3.67 -10.90 -6.04
N PRO A 30 2.85 -11.83 -6.59
CA PRO A 30 2.13 -12.79 -5.75
C PRO A 30 3.01 -13.81 -5.03
N ALA A 31 4.28 -13.96 -5.43
CA ALA A 31 5.21 -14.92 -4.84
C ALA A 31 6.19 -14.28 -3.84
N MET A 32 6.16 -12.96 -3.67
CA MET A 32 7.14 -12.23 -2.85
C MET A 32 7.08 -12.62 -1.38
N GLU A 33 5.89 -12.75 -0.81
CA GLU A 33 5.67 -13.19 0.57
C GLU A 33 6.26 -14.58 0.81
N GLY A 34 5.92 -15.56 -0.05
CA GLY A 34 6.45 -16.91 0.03
C GLY A 34 7.96 -16.99 -0.14
N ALA A 35 8.55 -16.18 -1.02
CA ALA A 35 10.00 -16.11 -1.21
C ALA A 35 10.71 -15.56 0.03
N PHE A 36 10.15 -14.54 0.70
CA PHE A 36 10.66 -14.00 1.95
C PHE A 36 10.60 -15.04 3.08
N ILE A 37 9.44 -15.69 3.26
CA ILE A 37 9.24 -16.74 4.27
C ILE A 37 10.20 -17.91 4.02
N GLY A 38 10.49 -18.22 2.76
CA GLY A 38 11.47 -19.22 2.35
C GLY A 38 12.94 -18.84 2.57
N GLY A 39 13.22 -17.64 3.11
CA GLY A 39 14.57 -17.17 3.43
C GLY A 39 15.38 -16.68 2.23
N ASN A 40 14.74 -16.30 1.13
CA ASN A 40 15.43 -15.84 -0.08
C ASN A 40 15.93 -14.39 0.03
N ALA A 41 15.49 -13.63 1.03
CA ALA A 41 15.88 -12.24 1.25
C ALA A 41 15.77 -11.86 2.73
N ASP A 42 16.59 -10.90 3.18
CA ASP A 42 16.55 -10.35 4.54
C ASP A 42 15.39 -9.36 4.72
N PHE A 43 14.99 -8.69 3.64
CA PHE A 43 13.90 -7.71 3.60
C PHE A 43 13.01 -7.97 2.39
N VAL A 44 11.74 -7.61 2.54
CA VAL A 44 10.74 -7.64 1.44
C VAL A 44 9.83 -6.43 1.55
N THR A 45 9.40 -5.90 0.42
CA THR A 45 8.31 -4.90 0.37
C THR A 45 6.99 -5.61 0.14
N LEU A 46 6.06 -5.49 1.08
CA LEU A 46 4.72 -6.06 0.99
C LEU A 46 3.66 -4.97 1.14
N PHE A 47 2.47 -5.24 0.63
CA PHE A 47 1.29 -4.47 0.94
C PHE A 47 0.53 -5.07 2.11
N GLU A 48 -0.31 -4.25 2.73
CA GLU A 48 -1.33 -4.78 3.63
C GLU A 48 -2.44 -5.50 2.81
N PRO A 49 -3.02 -6.58 3.32
CA PRO A 49 -2.84 -7.16 4.68
C PRO A 49 -1.69 -8.15 4.82
N ASN A 50 -0.92 -8.42 3.75
CA ASN A 50 0.12 -9.45 3.78
C ASN A 50 1.24 -9.16 4.79
N ALA A 51 1.66 -7.89 4.91
CA ALA A 51 2.69 -7.51 5.89
C ALA A 51 2.25 -7.83 7.33
N THR A 52 1.03 -7.44 7.70
CA THR A 52 0.44 -7.79 9.01
C THR A 52 0.29 -9.30 9.19
N SER A 53 -0.06 -10.05 8.15
CA SER A 53 -0.17 -11.51 8.20
C SER A 53 1.17 -12.18 8.53
N VAL A 54 2.24 -11.77 7.86
CA VAL A 54 3.61 -12.29 8.11
C VAL A 54 4.05 -11.98 9.54
N GLU A 55 3.81 -10.76 10.03
CA GLU A 55 4.16 -10.35 11.39
C GLU A 55 3.40 -11.15 12.45
N LYS A 56 2.11 -11.39 12.26
CA LYS A 56 1.29 -12.20 13.17
C LYS A 56 1.69 -13.66 13.24
N GLN A 57 2.17 -14.21 12.16
CA GLN A 57 2.71 -15.56 12.11
C GLN A 57 4.10 -15.68 12.76
N GLY A 58 4.70 -14.56 13.17
CA GLY A 58 6.06 -14.51 13.71
C GLY A 58 7.15 -14.83 12.68
N LEU A 59 6.84 -14.67 11.39
CA LEU A 59 7.73 -14.98 10.25
C LEU A 59 8.52 -13.76 9.78
N GLY A 60 8.23 -12.59 10.31
CA GLY A 60 8.90 -11.33 10.01
C GLY A 60 8.35 -10.20 10.85
N TYR A 61 8.91 -8.99 10.68
CA TYR A 61 8.49 -7.79 11.39
C TYR A 61 8.34 -6.64 10.41
N VAL A 62 7.33 -5.80 10.60
CA VAL A 62 7.20 -4.55 9.87
C VAL A 62 8.19 -3.55 10.45
N VAL A 63 9.24 -3.23 9.71
CA VAL A 63 10.34 -2.37 10.14
C VAL A 63 10.26 -0.94 9.62
N GLY A 64 9.35 -0.68 8.69
CA GLY A 64 9.15 0.67 8.16
C GLY A 64 8.05 0.74 7.11
N TYR A 65 7.52 1.96 6.92
CA TYR A 65 6.51 2.27 5.90
C TYR A 65 7.17 3.06 4.80
N VAL A 66 7.29 2.45 3.61
CA VAL A 66 7.97 3.08 2.46
C VAL A 66 7.34 4.43 2.11
N GLY A 67 6.04 4.58 2.25
CA GLY A 67 5.32 5.83 2.02
C GLY A 67 5.78 6.98 2.92
N SER A 68 6.10 6.71 4.19
CA SER A 68 6.58 7.71 5.13
C SER A 68 7.98 8.25 4.77
N PHE A 69 8.80 7.41 4.14
CA PHE A 69 10.15 7.79 3.72
C PHE A 69 10.22 8.36 2.30
N GLY A 70 9.24 8.03 1.46
CA GLY A 70 9.21 8.42 0.05
C GLY A 70 8.62 9.82 -0.21
N GLY A 71 7.89 10.39 0.77
CA GLY A 71 7.13 11.62 0.59
C GLY A 71 5.89 11.45 -0.30
N GLU A 72 5.31 12.55 -0.75
CA GLU A 72 4.12 12.53 -1.61
C GLU A 72 4.48 12.09 -3.03
N VAL A 73 3.95 10.95 -3.45
CA VAL A 73 4.11 10.41 -4.80
C VAL A 73 2.76 9.95 -5.35
N PRO A 74 2.45 10.18 -6.64
CA PRO A 74 1.27 9.58 -7.27
C PRO A 74 1.49 8.07 -7.37
N TYR A 75 0.62 7.28 -6.73
CA TYR A 75 0.77 5.83 -6.68
C TYR A 75 -0.16 5.12 -7.67
N THR A 76 -1.46 5.30 -7.51
CA THR A 76 -2.48 4.77 -8.39
C THR A 76 -3.34 5.88 -8.96
N ALA A 77 -3.94 5.65 -10.13
CA ALA A 77 -4.83 6.60 -10.77
C ALA A 77 -6.02 5.89 -11.39
N TYR A 78 -7.18 6.50 -11.29
CA TYR A 78 -8.33 6.09 -12.07
C TYR A 78 -8.18 6.55 -13.52
N ASN A 79 -8.46 5.67 -14.46
CA ASN A 79 -8.33 5.95 -15.88
C ASN A 79 -9.65 5.70 -16.60
N ALA A 80 -10.01 6.59 -17.52
CA ALA A 80 -11.15 6.41 -18.41
C ALA A 80 -10.78 6.82 -19.84
N LYS A 81 -11.44 6.22 -20.82
CA LYS A 81 -11.26 6.62 -22.23
C LYS A 81 -11.68 8.07 -22.40
N LYS A 82 -10.89 8.86 -23.15
CA LYS A 82 -11.20 10.28 -23.45
C LYS A 82 -12.63 10.45 -23.98
N SER A 83 -13.04 9.60 -24.92
CA SER A 83 -14.40 9.62 -25.48
C SER A 83 -15.52 9.34 -24.45
N TYR A 84 -15.22 8.55 -23.39
CA TYR A 84 -16.15 8.32 -22.30
C TYR A 84 -16.27 9.56 -21.40
N ILE A 85 -15.14 10.17 -21.06
CA ILE A 85 -15.08 11.40 -20.25
C ILE A 85 -15.87 12.53 -20.92
N GLU A 86 -15.66 12.73 -22.23
CA GLU A 86 -16.35 13.76 -23.01
C GLU A 86 -17.87 13.59 -23.04
N LYS A 87 -18.36 12.34 -23.07
CA LYS A 87 -19.80 12.02 -23.14
C LYS A 87 -20.48 11.92 -21.76
N ASN A 88 -19.71 11.77 -20.69
CA ASN A 88 -20.25 11.46 -19.36
C ASN A 88 -19.65 12.35 -18.27
N LYS A 89 -19.56 13.63 -18.53
CA LYS A 89 -18.91 14.60 -17.61
C LYS A 89 -19.51 14.56 -16.22
N ASP A 90 -20.83 14.51 -16.10
CA ASP A 90 -21.52 14.50 -14.81
C ASP A 90 -21.19 13.25 -13.98
N ILE A 91 -21.01 12.08 -14.66
CA ILE A 91 -20.63 10.83 -14.00
C ILE A 91 -19.17 10.95 -13.50
N ILE A 92 -18.28 11.47 -14.33
CA ILE A 92 -16.85 11.66 -13.94
C ILE A 92 -16.75 12.64 -12.77
N ASP A 93 -17.45 13.76 -12.82
CA ASP A 93 -17.47 14.75 -11.74
C ASP A 93 -18.06 14.15 -10.45
N GLY A 94 -19.14 13.39 -10.54
CA GLY A 94 -19.75 12.70 -9.42
C GLY A 94 -18.80 11.68 -8.79
N PHE A 95 -18.15 10.87 -9.61
CA PHE A 95 -17.15 9.88 -9.17
C PHE A 95 -15.97 10.57 -8.46
N THR A 96 -15.40 11.61 -9.07
CA THR A 96 -14.26 12.35 -8.48
C THR A 96 -14.62 12.96 -7.13
N LYS A 97 -15.82 13.57 -7.02
CA LYS A 97 -16.32 14.11 -5.75
C LYS A 97 -16.54 13.03 -4.69
N ALA A 98 -17.01 11.85 -5.10
CA ALA A 98 -17.20 10.73 -4.17
C ALA A 98 -15.87 10.21 -3.62
N VAL A 99 -14.85 10.07 -4.49
CA VAL A 99 -13.49 9.68 -4.08
C VAL A 99 -12.88 10.72 -3.14
N ASP A 100 -12.97 12.01 -3.47
CA ASP A 100 -12.47 13.10 -2.61
C ASP A 100 -13.14 13.10 -1.24
N LYS A 101 -14.46 12.89 -1.20
CA LYS A 101 -15.20 12.75 0.05
C LYS A 101 -14.73 11.54 0.86
N GLY A 102 -14.50 10.40 0.21
CA GLY A 102 -13.98 9.19 0.86
C GLY A 102 -12.59 9.40 1.45
N LEU A 103 -11.69 10.03 0.70
CA LEU A 103 -10.35 10.37 1.19
C LEU A 103 -10.36 11.30 2.42
N LYS A 104 -11.22 12.31 2.39
CA LYS A 104 -11.43 13.20 3.55
C LYS A 104 -11.98 12.44 4.75
N TYR A 105 -12.96 11.57 4.51
CA TYR A 105 -13.55 10.75 5.56
C TYR A 105 -12.50 9.88 6.27
N VAL A 106 -11.69 9.15 5.51
CA VAL A 106 -10.61 8.31 6.08
C VAL A 106 -9.59 9.15 6.86
N LYS A 107 -9.25 10.34 6.36
CA LYS A 107 -8.28 11.22 7.01
C LYS A 107 -8.78 11.85 8.32
N GLU A 108 -10.08 12.13 8.41
CA GLU A 108 -10.68 12.93 9.49
C GLU A 108 -11.43 12.06 10.52
N THR A 109 -11.63 10.76 10.25
CA THR A 109 -12.39 9.85 11.08
C THR A 109 -11.45 8.90 11.83
N ASP A 110 -11.84 8.54 13.06
CA ASP A 110 -11.12 7.55 13.86
C ASP A 110 -10.97 6.21 13.11
N SER A 111 -9.77 5.64 13.12
CA SER A 111 -9.43 4.42 12.39
C SER A 111 -10.33 3.24 12.75
N SER A 112 -10.78 3.16 14.01
CA SER A 112 -11.69 2.09 14.45
C SER A 112 -13.11 2.22 13.86
N VAL A 113 -13.54 3.45 13.56
CA VAL A 113 -14.82 3.70 12.89
C VAL A 113 -14.70 3.36 11.42
N VAL A 114 -13.65 3.85 10.75
CA VAL A 114 -13.37 3.51 9.35
C VAL A 114 -13.26 2.00 9.17
N ALA A 115 -12.54 1.31 10.07
CA ALA A 115 -12.41 -0.14 10.04
C ALA A 115 -13.76 -0.85 10.10
N LYS A 116 -14.68 -0.41 10.94
CA LYS A 116 -16.04 -0.99 11.00
C LYS A 116 -16.81 -0.82 9.71
N ASP A 117 -16.71 0.34 9.07
CA ASP A 117 -17.45 0.66 7.84
C ASP A 117 -16.99 -0.16 6.63
N ILE A 118 -15.71 -0.57 6.62
CA ILE A 118 -15.15 -1.34 5.50
C ILE A 118 -14.91 -2.82 5.83
N TYR A 119 -15.21 -3.26 7.06
CA TYR A 119 -14.90 -4.60 7.56
C TYR A 119 -15.44 -5.73 6.69
N GLU A 120 -16.62 -5.57 6.11
CA GLU A 120 -17.23 -6.57 5.24
C GLU A 120 -16.41 -6.90 3.98
N TYR A 121 -15.53 -5.98 3.56
CA TYR A 121 -14.65 -6.16 2.39
C TYR A 121 -13.33 -6.86 2.72
N PHE A 122 -13.06 -7.14 4.01
CA PHE A 122 -11.83 -7.77 4.49
C PHE A 122 -12.14 -8.94 5.45
N PRO A 123 -12.86 -9.97 4.97
CA PRO A 123 -13.35 -11.06 5.83
C PRO A 123 -12.22 -11.91 6.46
N GLU A 124 -11.00 -11.84 5.92
CA GLU A 124 -9.82 -12.54 6.43
C GLU A 124 -9.14 -11.86 7.61
N LEU A 125 -9.49 -10.59 7.90
CA LEU A 125 -8.90 -9.81 8.98
C LEU A 125 -9.81 -9.76 10.21
N SER A 126 -9.22 -9.63 11.40
CA SER A 126 -9.97 -9.19 12.56
C SER A 126 -10.19 -7.67 12.50
N LEU A 127 -11.24 -7.18 13.17
CA LEU A 127 -11.50 -5.73 13.23
C LEU A 127 -10.33 -4.97 13.87
N ASN A 128 -9.65 -5.57 14.86
CA ASN A 128 -8.48 -4.97 15.50
C ASN A 128 -7.31 -4.86 14.52
N ASP A 129 -7.10 -5.86 13.67
CA ASP A 129 -6.04 -5.83 12.66
C ASP A 129 -6.31 -4.77 11.61
N LEU A 130 -7.53 -4.72 11.12
CA LEU A 130 -7.94 -3.71 10.15
C LEU A 130 -7.80 -2.30 10.71
N THR A 131 -8.16 -2.09 12.00
CA THR A 131 -7.93 -0.82 12.68
C THR A 131 -6.44 -0.46 12.71
N ALA A 132 -5.59 -1.38 13.14
CA ALA A 132 -4.14 -1.16 13.20
C ALA A 132 -3.51 -0.88 11.82
N ILE A 133 -4.00 -1.53 10.76
CA ILE A 133 -3.59 -1.28 9.38
C ILE A 133 -3.96 0.15 8.94
N ILE A 134 -5.16 0.63 9.30
CA ILE A 134 -5.62 1.97 8.94
C ILE A 134 -4.87 3.06 9.72
N GLU A 135 -4.45 2.79 10.95
CA GLU A 135 -3.65 3.70 11.78
C GLU A 135 -2.22 3.90 11.26
N ARG A 136 -1.70 2.91 10.55
CA ARG A 136 -0.36 2.94 9.94
C ARG A 136 -0.29 3.84 8.72
#